data_481ccd7b33f6801273bc4f7d90034be1
#
_entry.id   481ccd7b33f6801273bc4f7d90034be1
#
_cell.length_a   1.000
_cell.length_b   1.000
_cell.length_c   1.000
_cell.angle_alpha   90.00
_cell.angle_beta   90.00
_cell.angle_gamma   90.00
#
_symmetry.space_group_name_H-M   'P 1'
#
loop_
_entity.id
_entity.type
_entity.pdbx_description
1 polymer ?
#
loop_
_entity_poly.entity_id
_entity_poly.type
_entity_poly.pdbx_seq_one_letter_code
_entity_poly.pdbx_strand_id
1 'polypeptide(L)'
;MSGRKLYIADLHLGHSNVTRAGKDFDKRGFKDLNEMHEVITMKWNNAVTNADHVYILGDVLWKANSKNYYYYRSLLKGLNGNKHLILGNHDNFSTNRYRKLFEEIIPYKEVVDKLNGENKRVILSHYYMPFYNHHYRGAVMLHGHSHNSAESDMERRLTAMLNRQGFPCQIYNVGCMHSYIDYAPRTLQYIVDHYDNSADYSRNAREDDGFEDMIQALLDYHKSHPDKGFIQTLNGLLGDGISSMTDKTAVQKICSHIGNHSEVKKIC
;
A
#
# COMPACT_ATOMS: atom_id res chain seq x y z
N MET A 1 -7.42 -26.41 -14.13
CA MET A 1 -7.56 -25.74 -12.83
C MET A 1 -7.42 -24.24 -13.11
N SER A 2 -8.26 -23.38 -12.55
CA SER A 2 -8.07 -21.93 -12.65
C SER A 2 -6.76 -21.55 -11.92
N GLY A 3 -5.96 -20.63 -12.47
CA GLY A 3 -4.74 -20.15 -11.85
C GLY A 3 -5.00 -19.53 -10.47
N ARG A 4 -3.95 -19.50 -9.64
CA ARG A 4 -3.98 -18.82 -8.32
C ARG A 4 -4.04 -17.31 -8.51
N LYS A 5 -4.54 -16.59 -7.51
CA LYS A 5 -4.37 -15.14 -7.39
C LYS A 5 -3.18 -14.84 -6.49
N LEU A 6 -2.31 -13.95 -6.96
CA LEU A 6 -1.14 -13.49 -6.21
C LEU A 6 -1.08 -11.96 -6.26
N TYR A 7 -0.47 -11.37 -5.25
CA TYR A 7 -0.48 -9.93 -5.01
C TYR A 7 0.93 -9.41 -4.71
N ILE A 8 1.24 -8.23 -5.20
CA ILE A 8 2.49 -7.50 -4.97
C ILE A 8 2.29 -6.02 -5.30
N ALA A 9 3.11 -5.14 -4.77
CA ALA A 9 3.11 -3.71 -5.11
C ALA A 9 4.53 -3.13 -5.19
N ASP A 10 4.65 -1.91 -5.68
CA ASP A 10 5.81 -1.03 -5.57
C ASP A 10 7.12 -1.63 -6.15
N LEU A 11 7.04 -2.25 -7.32
CA LEU A 11 8.23 -2.82 -7.97
C LEU A 11 9.28 -1.75 -8.31
N HIS A 12 8.83 -0.56 -8.72
CA HIS A 12 9.67 0.58 -9.09
C HIS A 12 10.82 0.21 -10.05
N LEU A 13 10.53 -0.63 -11.03
CA LEU A 13 11.53 -1.01 -12.04
C LEU A 13 12.08 0.24 -12.73
N GLY A 14 13.40 0.38 -12.73
CA GLY A 14 14.08 1.56 -13.28
C GLY A 14 14.24 2.75 -12.34
N HIS A 15 13.85 2.64 -11.06
CA HIS A 15 14.04 3.69 -10.07
C HIS A 15 15.35 3.50 -9.30
N SER A 16 16.42 4.17 -9.73
CA SER A 16 17.74 4.01 -9.10
C SER A 16 17.78 4.39 -7.62
N ASN A 17 16.90 5.32 -7.17
CA ASN A 17 16.89 5.76 -5.77
C ASN A 17 16.42 4.69 -4.77
N VAL A 18 15.82 3.57 -5.24
CA VAL A 18 15.50 2.42 -4.39
C VAL A 18 16.67 1.44 -4.26
N THR A 19 17.85 1.77 -4.80
CA THR A 19 19.07 0.96 -4.72
C THR A 19 20.20 1.75 -4.08
N ARG A 20 21.29 1.07 -3.68
CA ARG A 20 22.49 1.71 -3.12
C ARG A 20 23.22 2.62 -4.12
N ALA A 21 23.08 2.38 -5.41
CA ALA A 21 23.58 3.30 -6.45
C ALA A 21 22.86 4.66 -6.46
N GLY A 22 21.71 4.75 -5.78
CA GLY A 22 20.97 5.99 -5.51
C GLY A 22 20.91 6.31 -4.02
N LYS A 23 19.69 6.39 -3.47
CA LYS A 23 19.47 6.79 -2.05
C LYS A 23 19.11 5.62 -1.14
N ASP A 24 18.73 4.46 -1.72
CA ASP A 24 18.21 3.29 -1.00
C ASP A 24 17.13 3.68 0.05
N PHE A 25 16.19 4.56 -0.34
CA PHE A 25 15.30 5.26 0.60
C PHE A 25 14.35 4.30 1.35
N ASP A 26 14.02 3.16 0.75
CA ASP A 26 13.21 2.10 1.37
C ASP A 26 14.04 0.86 1.75
N LYS A 27 15.36 1.03 1.80
CA LYS A 27 16.33 0.05 2.32
C LYS A 27 16.26 -1.33 1.65
N ARG A 28 16.09 -1.37 0.31
CA ARG A 28 16.07 -2.65 -0.44
C ARG A 28 17.42 -3.35 -0.44
N GLY A 29 18.53 -2.59 -0.27
CA GLY A 29 19.87 -3.11 -0.15
C GLY A 29 20.50 -3.61 -1.45
N PHE A 30 19.83 -3.54 -2.60
CA PHE A 30 20.42 -3.89 -3.90
C PHE A 30 21.54 -2.92 -4.28
N LYS A 31 22.61 -3.46 -4.84
CA LYS A 31 23.74 -2.66 -5.32
C LYS A 31 23.29 -1.63 -6.36
N ASP A 32 22.55 -2.09 -7.36
CA ASP A 32 22.09 -1.29 -8.49
C ASP A 32 20.80 -1.87 -9.11
N LEU A 33 20.31 -1.22 -10.16
CA LEU A 33 19.10 -1.65 -10.87
C LEU A 33 19.21 -3.03 -11.52
N ASN A 34 20.40 -3.42 -12.00
CA ASN A 34 20.56 -4.71 -12.67
C ASN A 34 20.36 -5.84 -11.66
N GLU A 35 21.05 -5.79 -10.53
CA GLU A 35 20.84 -6.76 -9.44
C GLU A 35 19.38 -6.81 -9.00
N MET A 36 18.76 -5.64 -8.79
CA MET A 36 17.35 -5.57 -8.40
C MET A 36 16.43 -6.24 -9.43
N HIS A 37 16.60 -5.96 -10.71
CA HIS A 37 15.78 -6.53 -11.77
C HIS A 37 15.97 -8.05 -11.90
N GLU A 38 17.20 -8.53 -11.77
CA GLU A 38 17.53 -9.97 -11.80
C GLU A 38 16.87 -10.70 -10.63
N VAL A 39 17.03 -10.18 -9.42
CA VAL A 39 16.45 -10.79 -8.21
C VAL A 39 14.92 -10.79 -8.25
N ILE A 40 14.30 -9.66 -8.62
CA ILE A 40 12.84 -9.59 -8.76
C ILE A 40 12.35 -10.59 -9.81
N THR A 41 12.98 -10.64 -10.98
CA THR A 41 12.58 -11.56 -12.06
C THR A 41 12.71 -13.02 -11.62
N MET A 42 13.81 -13.37 -10.97
CA MET A 42 14.05 -14.72 -10.48
C MET A 42 13.01 -15.13 -9.42
N LYS A 43 12.80 -14.29 -8.39
CA LYS A 43 11.85 -14.59 -7.29
C LYS A 43 10.42 -14.64 -7.79
N TRP A 44 10.04 -13.71 -8.68
CA TRP A 44 8.73 -13.70 -9.32
C TRP A 44 8.48 -15.00 -10.08
N ASN A 45 9.38 -15.38 -10.99
CA ASN A 45 9.20 -16.54 -11.86
C ASN A 45 9.29 -17.88 -11.11
N ASN A 46 9.96 -17.91 -9.96
CA ASN A 46 9.93 -19.06 -9.07
C ASN A 46 8.58 -19.19 -8.32
N ALA A 47 7.89 -18.09 -8.06
CA ALA A 47 6.61 -18.09 -7.34
C ALA A 47 5.38 -18.23 -8.26
N VAL A 48 5.47 -17.75 -9.49
CA VAL A 48 4.35 -17.57 -10.42
C VAL A 48 4.45 -18.50 -11.62
N THR A 49 3.36 -19.20 -11.93
CA THR A 49 3.19 -19.97 -13.17
C THR A 49 2.46 -19.14 -14.23
N ASN A 50 2.52 -19.57 -15.49
CA ASN A 50 1.80 -18.89 -16.58
C ASN A 50 0.26 -18.95 -16.46
N ALA A 51 -0.27 -19.87 -15.67
CA ALA A 51 -1.71 -19.97 -15.40
C ALA A 51 -2.20 -19.02 -14.30
N ASP A 52 -1.30 -18.48 -13.48
CA ASP A 52 -1.65 -17.64 -12.34
C ASP A 52 -2.06 -16.23 -12.76
N HIS A 53 -2.84 -15.56 -11.92
CA HIS A 53 -3.22 -14.16 -12.05
C HIS A 53 -2.46 -13.34 -11.01
N VAL A 54 -1.67 -12.36 -11.45
CA VAL A 54 -0.90 -11.49 -10.57
C VAL A 54 -1.49 -10.10 -10.58
N TYR A 55 -1.96 -9.65 -9.43
CA TYR A 55 -2.44 -8.28 -9.20
C TYR A 55 -1.29 -7.45 -8.66
N ILE A 56 -0.86 -6.46 -9.45
CA ILE A 56 0.18 -5.51 -9.08
C ILE A 56 -0.50 -4.25 -8.59
N LEU A 57 -0.33 -3.91 -7.32
CA LEU A 57 -1.02 -2.80 -6.68
C LEU A 57 -0.20 -1.51 -6.79
N GLY A 58 0.11 -1.14 -8.02
CA GLY A 58 0.72 0.12 -8.39
C GLY A 58 2.25 0.15 -8.40
N ASP A 59 2.74 1.24 -8.94
CA ASP A 59 4.14 1.65 -9.02
C ASP A 59 5.07 0.59 -9.62
N VAL A 60 4.68 0.11 -10.81
CA VAL A 60 5.42 -0.92 -11.56
C VAL A 60 6.71 -0.37 -12.13
N LEU A 61 6.62 0.77 -12.82
CA LEU A 61 7.73 1.37 -13.57
C LEU A 61 7.98 2.82 -13.15
N TRP A 62 9.23 3.14 -12.87
CA TRP A 62 9.64 4.52 -12.68
C TRP A 62 9.87 5.22 -14.02
N LYS A 63 9.13 6.30 -14.29
CA LYS A 63 9.30 7.11 -15.53
C LYS A 63 9.35 6.24 -16.77
N ALA A 64 8.25 5.55 -17.07
CA ALA A 64 8.09 4.72 -18.28
C ALA A 64 8.28 5.54 -19.57
N ASN A 65 9.49 6.03 -19.81
CA ASN A 65 9.84 6.88 -20.95
C ASN A 65 10.37 6.07 -22.14
N SER A 66 10.56 6.77 -23.26
CA SER A 66 10.90 6.16 -24.56
C SER A 66 12.30 5.55 -24.65
N LYS A 67 13.28 6.01 -23.84
CA LYS A 67 14.70 5.60 -24.00
C LYS A 67 14.94 4.14 -23.64
N ASN A 68 14.27 3.64 -22.60
CA ASN A 68 14.44 2.26 -22.10
C ASN A 68 13.20 1.39 -22.34
N TYR A 69 12.31 1.79 -23.24
CA TYR A 69 11.05 1.10 -23.50
C TYR A 69 11.23 -0.39 -23.80
N TYR A 70 12.12 -0.73 -24.72
CA TYR A 70 12.31 -2.13 -25.12
C TYR A 70 12.85 -2.99 -23.99
N TYR A 71 13.73 -2.45 -23.16
CA TYR A 71 14.26 -3.14 -22.00
C TYR A 71 13.16 -3.45 -20.98
N TYR A 72 12.41 -2.44 -20.51
CA TYR A 72 11.35 -2.67 -19.53
C TYR A 72 10.18 -3.48 -20.08
N ARG A 73 9.90 -3.32 -21.37
CA ARG A 73 8.92 -4.18 -22.03
C ARG A 73 9.35 -5.64 -22.04
N SER A 74 10.60 -5.92 -22.33
CA SER A 74 11.17 -7.26 -22.31
C SER A 74 11.15 -7.84 -20.89
N LEU A 75 11.55 -7.05 -19.90
CA LEU A 75 11.53 -7.42 -18.48
C LEU A 75 10.11 -7.83 -18.05
N LEU A 76 9.12 -6.95 -18.23
CA LEU A 76 7.72 -7.22 -17.87
C LEU A 76 7.13 -8.40 -18.65
N LYS A 77 7.51 -8.59 -19.92
CA LYS A 77 7.09 -9.74 -20.72
C LYS A 77 7.68 -11.06 -20.20
N GLY A 78 8.88 -11.00 -19.63
CA GLY A 78 9.58 -12.15 -19.04
C GLY A 78 9.03 -12.59 -17.68
N LEU A 79 8.17 -11.78 -17.05
CA LEU A 79 7.49 -12.15 -15.80
C LEU A 79 6.30 -13.07 -16.12
N ASN A 80 6.27 -14.25 -15.49
CA ASN A 80 5.21 -15.23 -15.64
C ASN A 80 3.85 -14.71 -15.17
N GLY A 81 2.77 -15.34 -15.66
CA GLY A 81 1.39 -15.12 -15.23
C GLY A 81 0.66 -14.00 -15.97
N ASN A 82 -0.65 -13.99 -15.78
CA ASN A 82 -1.58 -12.99 -16.29
C ASN A 82 -1.55 -11.77 -15.36
N LYS A 83 -1.01 -10.67 -15.83
CA LYS A 83 -0.77 -9.47 -15.01
C LYS A 83 -1.94 -8.51 -15.06
N HIS A 84 -2.44 -8.10 -13.89
CA HIS A 84 -3.46 -7.08 -13.68
C HIS A 84 -2.84 -5.91 -12.95
N LEU A 85 -3.05 -4.67 -13.42
CA LEU A 85 -2.49 -3.49 -12.80
C LEU A 85 -3.57 -2.65 -12.14
N ILE A 86 -3.41 -2.43 -10.85
CA ILE A 86 -4.08 -1.37 -10.11
C ILE A 86 -3.16 -0.16 -10.13
N LEU A 87 -3.65 0.97 -10.66
CA LEU A 87 -2.80 2.15 -10.90
C LEU A 87 -2.25 2.75 -9.60
N GLY A 88 -0.93 2.95 -9.57
CA GLY A 88 -0.23 3.79 -8.59
C GLY A 88 0.03 5.20 -9.12
N ASN A 89 0.60 6.05 -8.27
CA ASN A 89 0.88 7.45 -8.62
C ASN A 89 2.02 7.61 -9.63
N HIS A 90 2.90 6.62 -9.76
CA HIS A 90 3.97 6.62 -10.75
C HIS A 90 3.63 5.89 -12.05
N ASP A 91 2.48 5.23 -12.10
CA ASP A 91 2.03 4.47 -13.26
C ASP A 91 1.38 5.36 -14.32
N ASN A 92 2.18 6.15 -15.00
CA ASN A 92 1.71 6.93 -16.13
C ASN A 92 1.71 6.10 -17.42
N PHE A 93 0.69 5.26 -17.62
CA PHE A 93 0.50 4.47 -18.83
C PHE A 93 -0.33 5.20 -19.90
N SER A 94 -0.19 6.52 -20.02
CA SER A 94 -0.85 7.32 -21.07
C SER A 94 -0.50 6.87 -22.50
N THR A 95 0.51 6.01 -22.64
CA THR A 95 0.87 5.41 -23.91
C THR A 95 0.43 3.95 -23.98
N ASN A 96 -0.25 3.57 -25.05
CA ASN A 96 -0.71 2.20 -25.34
C ASN A 96 0.40 1.13 -25.40
N ARG A 97 1.67 1.51 -25.18
CA ARG A 97 2.83 0.62 -25.40
C ARG A 97 2.93 -0.52 -24.39
N TYR A 98 2.69 -0.23 -23.11
CA TYR A 98 2.73 -1.24 -22.03
C TYR A 98 1.35 -1.88 -21.78
N ARG A 99 0.26 -1.25 -22.25
CA ARG A 99 -1.12 -1.70 -22.03
C ARG A 99 -1.33 -3.17 -22.38
N LYS A 100 -0.69 -3.62 -23.49
CA LYS A 100 -0.80 -5.00 -23.98
C LYS A 100 -0.08 -6.06 -23.14
N LEU A 101 0.64 -5.66 -22.08
CA LEU A 101 1.30 -6.57 -21.14
C LEU A 101 0.43 -6.89 -19.93
N PHE A 102 -0.71 -6.21 -19.81
CA PHE A 102 -1.65 -6.38 -18.72
C PHE A 102 -3.02 -6.78 -19.26
N GLU A 103 -3.70 -7.68 -18.56
CA GLU A 103 -5.09 -8.05 -18.82
C GLU A 103 -6.01 -6.84 -18.65
N GLU A 104 -5.73 -6.07 -17.60
CA GLU A 104 -6.45 -4.83 -17.29
C GLU A 104 -5.53 -3.81 -16.60
N ILE A 105 -5.91 -2.53 -16.71
CA ILE A 105 -5.28 -1.41 -15.98
C ILE A 105 -6.43 -0.55 -15.44
N ILE A 106 -6.58 -0.50 -14.12
CA ILE A 106 -7.71 0.14 -13.43
C ILE A 106 -7.26 0.77 -12.11
N PRO A 107 -7.94 1.80 -11.59
CA PRO A 107 -7.50 2.45 -10.33
C PRO A 107 -7.90 1.70 -9.06
N TYR A 108 -8.88 0.78 -9.14
CA TYR A 108 -9.46 0.07 -8.00
C TYR A 108 -10.11 -1.21 -8.47
N LYS A 109 -10.06 -2.27 -7.67
CA LYS A 109 -10.76 -3.52 -7.98
C LYS A 109 -11.20 -4.25 -6.71
N GLU A 110 -12.33 -4.92 -6.82
CA GLU A 110 -12.76 -5.93 -5.85
C GLU A 110 -12.70 -7.31 -6.50
N VAL A 111 -12.10 -8.25 -5.81
CA VAL A 111 -12.05 -9.65 -6.24
C VAL A 111 -12.54 -10.56 -5.11
N VAL A 112 -12.84 -11.80 -5.47
CA VAL A 112 -13.08 -12.87 -4.48
C VAL A 112 -11.89 -13.80 -4.50
N ASP A 113 -11.31 -14.09 -3.34
CA ASP A 113 -10.22 -15.05 -3.19
C ASP A 113 -10.44 -15.96 -1.98
N LYS A 114 -9.61 -16.99 -1.84
CA LYS A 114 -9.69 -17.95 -0.74
C LYS A 114 -8.81 -17.53 0.43
N LEU A 115 -9.39 -17.52 1.64
CA LEU A 115 -8.69 -17.40 2.91
C LEU A 115 -9.26 -18.41 3.89
N ASN A 116 -8.42 -19.27 4.46
CA ASN A 116 -8.83 -20.39 5.33
C ASN A 116 -9.92 -21.28 4.70
N GLY A 117 -9.85 -21.48 3.38
CA GLY A 117 -10.83 -22.29 2.63
C GLY A 117 -12.11 -21.55 2.27
N GLU A 118 -12.40 -20.40 2.85
CA GLU A 118 -13.59 -19.59 2.60
C GLU A 118 -13.37 -18.55 1.51
N ASN A 119 -14.45 -18.17 0.82
CA ASN A 119 -14.43 -17.06 -0.10
C ASN A 119 -14.43 -15.74 0.68
N LYS A 120 -13.41 -14.91 0.44
CA LYS A 120 -13.30 -13.55 1.01
C LYS A 120 -13.33 -12.53 -0.12
N ARG A 121 -14.01 -11.42 0.12
CA ARG A 121 -13.88 -10.22 -0.71
C ARG A 121 -12.55 -9.57 -0.42
N VAL A 122 -11.79 -9.26 -1.48
CA VAL A 122 -10.50 -8.60 -1.39
C VAL A 122 -10.56 -7.29 -2.15
N ILE A 123 -10.25 -6.21 -1.48
CA ILE A 123 -10.21 -4.86 -2.01
C ILE A 123 -8.78 -4.58 -2.44
N LEU A 124 -8.60 -4.15 -3.67
CA LEU A 124 -7.31 -3.85 -4.27
C LEU A 124 -7.23 -2.36 -4.59
N SER A 125 -6.32 -1.67 -3.95
CA SER A 125 -6.00 -0.25 -4.19
C SER A 125 -4.50 -0.05 -4.05
N HIS A 126 -3.96 0.96 -4.71
CA HIS A 126 -2.58 1.38 -4.44
C HIS A 126 -2.45 2.05 -3.08
N TYR A 127 -3.46 2.82 -2.68
CA TYR A 127 -3.47 3.58 -1.43
C TYR A 127 -4.16 2.85 -0.29
N TYR A 128 -3.68 3.08 0.92
CA TYR A 128 -4.32 2.67 2.17
C TYR A 128 -5.71 3.31 2.32
N MET A 129 -6.72 2.52 2.69
CA MET A 129 -8.09 3.00 2.95
C MET A 129 -8.64 2.34 4.22
N PRO A 130 -8.79 3.06 5.32
CA PRO A 130 -9.21 2.48 6.61
C PRO A 130 -10.66 1.98 6.61
N PHE A 131 -11.57 2.62 5.85
CA PHE A 131 -13.00 2.26 5.77
C PHE A 131 -13.36 1.83 4.35
N TYR A 132 -12.75 0.73 3.90
CA TYR A 132 -13.00 0.14 2.59
C TYR A 132 -14.32 -0.63 2.55
N ASN A 133 -14.78 -0.96 1.34
CA ASN A 133 -16.05 -1.64 1.16
C ASN A 133 -16.10 -3.00 1.88
N HIS A 134 -17.17 -3.24 2.64
CA HIS A 134 -17.38 -4.46 3.43
C HIS A 134 -16.33 -4.78 4.52
N HIS A 135 -15.53 -3.81 5.01
CA HIS A 135 -14.59 -4.06 6.10
C HIS A 135 -15.28 -4.70 7.32
N TYR A 136 -16.46 -4.20 7.70
CA TYR A 136 -17.27 -4.72 8.82
C TYR A 136 -17.87 -6.11 8.57
N ARG A 137 -17.77 -6.64 7.35
CA ARG A 137 -18.16 -8.02 6.97
C ARG A 137 -16.97 -8.93 6.76
N GLY A 138 -15.77 -8.51 7.21
CA GLY A 138 -14.54 -9.29 7.12
C GLY A 138 -13.93 -9.35 5.73
N ALA A 139 -14.19 -8.34 4.86
CA ALA A 139 -13.42 -8.16 3.65
C ALA A 139 -11.96 -7.82 4.00
N VAL A 140 -11.03 -8.17 3.12
CA VAL A 140 -9.61 -7.89 3.24
C VAL A 140 -9.24 -6.77 2.28
N MET A 141 -8.37 -5.84 2.70
CA MET A 141 -7.79 -4.84 1.84
C MET A 141 -6.30 -5.10 1.66
N LEU A 142 -5.85 -5.04 0.40
CA LEU A 142 -4.45 -5.06 0.03
C LEU A 142 -4.08 -3.73 -0.63
N HIS A 143 -2.90 -3.18 -0.25
CA HIS A 143 -2.41 -1.91 -0.79
C HIS A 143 -0.89 -1.90 -0.94
N GLY A 144 -0.34 -0.84 -1.50
CA GLY A 144 1.09 -0.51 -1.61
C GLY A 144 1.35 0.91 -1.12
N HIS A 145 2.12 1.69 -1.89
CA HIS A 145 2.39 3.10 -1.79
C HIS A 145 3.34 3.50 -0.65
N SER A 146 3.04 3.15 0.57
CA SER A 146 3.80 3.64 1.74
C SER A 146 5.15 2.94 1.93
N HIS A 147 5.49 1.94 1.12
CA HIS A 147 6.76 1.21 1.17
C HIS A 147 7.09 0.68 2.58
N ASN A 148 8.38 0.59 2.92
CA ASN A 148 8.85 0.33 4.28
C ASN A 148 9.29 1.65 4.94
N SER A 149 8.32 2.53 5.22
CA SER A 149 8.53 3.90 5.70
C SER A 149 7.78 4.18 6.99
N ALA A 150 7.99 5.37 7.56
CA ALA A 150 7.22 5.84 8.71
C ALA A 150 5.70 5.91 8.43
N GLU A 151 5.31 6.20 7.17
CA GLU A 151 3.91 6.18 6.74
C GLU A 151 3.30 4.78 6.87
N SER A 152 4.02 3.74 6.43
CA SER A 152 3.60 2.34 6.61
C SER A 152 3.47 1.97 8.10
N ASP A 153 4.33 2.51 8.96
CA ASP A 153 4.21 2.31 10.41
C ASP A 153 2.95 2.99 10.97
N MET A 154 2.62 4.20 10.51
CA MET A 154 1.39 4.89 10.90
C MET A 154 0.14 4.13 10.44
N GLU A 155 0.11 3.61 9.22
CA GLU A 155 -1.00 2.81 8.70
C GLU A 155 -1.25 1.56 9.55
N ARG A 156 -0.20 0.87 9.98
CA ARG A 156 -0.29 -0.30 10.87
C ARG A 156 -0.84 0.09 12.25
N ARG A 157 -0.33 1.16 12.84
CA ARG A 157 -0.83 1.70 14.13
C ARG A 157 -2.30 2.08 14.03
N LEU A 158 -2.69 2.79 12.98
CA LEU A 158 -4.08 3.16 12.71
C LEU A 158 -4.97 1.93 12.56
N THR A 159 -4.56 0.92 11.79
CA THR A 159 -5.32 -0.34 11.64
C THR A 159 -5.51 -1.04 12.98
N ALA A 160 -4.44 -1.15 13.79
CA ALA A 160 -4.51 -1.77 15.11
C ALA A 160 -5.47 -1.01 16.05
N MET A 161 -5.41 0.32 16.03
CA MET A 161 -6.29 1.15 16.83
C MET A 161 -7.76 1.04 16.40
N LEU A 162 -8.06 1.07 15.09
CA LEU A 162 -9.40 0.87 14.55
C LEU A 162 -9.99 -0.46 15.03
N ASN A 163 -9.19 -1.53 14.98
CA ASN A 163 -9.62 -2.85 15.48
C ASN A 163 -9.91 -2.82 17.00
N ARG A 164 -9.07 -2.14 17.81
CA ARG A 164 -9.34 -1.98 19.26
C ARG A 164 -10.63 -1.21 19.53
N GLN A 165 -10.96 -0.23 18.68
CA GLN A 165 -12.19 0.57 18.79
C GLN A 165 -13.45 -0.13 18.22
N GLY A 166 -13.33 -1.39 17.80
CA GLY A 166 -14.45 -2.16 17.26
C GLY A 166 -14.79 -1.90 15.79
N PHE A 167 -13.86 -1.28 15.03
CA PHE A 167 -13.95 -1.16 13.57
C PHE A 167 -13.09 -2.25 12.93
N PRO A 168 -13.65 -3.42 12.57
CA PRO A 168 -12.86 -4.54 12.09
C PRO A 168 -12.22 -4.18 10.73
N CYS A 169 -10.90 -4.12 10.70
CA CYS A 169 -10.12 -3.83 9.51
C CYS A 169 -9.04 -4.90 9.32
N GLN A 170 -9.03 -5.54 8.15
CA GLN A 170 -7.99 -6.48 7.73
C GLN A 170 -7.25 -5.86 6.54
N ILE A 171 -6.20 -5.10 6.84
CA ILE A 171 -5.47 -4.29 5.85
C ILE A 171 -4.00 -4.73 5.84
N TYR A 172 -3.47 -5.00 4.65
CA TYR A 172 -2.11 -5.51 4.48
C TYR A 172 -1.40 -4.76 3.36
N ASN A 173 -0.21 -4.23 3.66
CA ASN A 173 0.66 -3.64 2.66
C ASN A 173 1.40 -4.76 1.91
N VAL A 174 1.29 -4.81 0.59
CA VAL A 174 1.94 -5.83 -0.25
C VAL A 174 3.12 -5.27 -1.06
N GLY A 175 3.71 -4.18 -0.59
CA GLY A 175 4.94 -3.62 -1.14
C GLY A 175 6.05 -4.67 -1.20
N CYS A 176 6.72 -4.78 -2.35
CA CYS A 176 7.65 -5.87 -2.64
C CYS A 176 8.84 -5.96 -1.67
N MET A 177 9.21 -4.86 -1.01
CA MET A 177 10.34 -4.75 -0.09
C MET A 177 10.08 -5.30 1.31
N HIS A 178 8.82 -5.56 1.68
CA HIS A 178 8.51 -6.16 2.98
C HIS A 178 9.02 -7.59 3.06
N SER A 179 9.54 -8.00 4.23
CA SER A 179 10.18 -9.31 4.44
C SER A 179 9.25 -10.49 4.12
N TYR A 180 7.96 -10.36 4.41
CA TYR A 180 6.94 -11.38 4.10
C TYR A 180 6.54 -11.41 2.62
N ILE A 181 6.82 -10.37 1.83
CA ILE A 181 6.64 -10.35 0.37
C ILE A 181 7.92 -10.78 -0.34
N ASP A 182 9.06 -10.22 0.08
CA ASP A 182 10.40 -10.64 -0.37
C ASP A 182 10.51 -10.70 -1.89
N TYR A 183 10.06 -9.64 -2.57
CA TYR A 183 10.12 -9.45 -4.03
C TYR A 183 9.43 -10.53 -4.88
N ALA A 184 8.59 -11.36 -4.28
CA ALA A 184 7.81 -12.39 -4.97
C ALA A 184 6.30 -12.18 -4.76
N PRO A 185 5.47 -12.25 -5.82
CA PRO A 185 4.02 -12.22 -5.65
C PRO A 185 3.55 -13.34 -4.71
N ARG A 186 2.67 -13.00 -3.76
CA ARG A 186 2.19 -13.91 -2.71
C ARG A 186 0.68 -14.13 -2.82
N THR A 187 0.21 -15.32 -2.42
CA THR A 187 -1.22 -15.59 -2.26
C THR A 187 -1.79 -14.84 -1.06
N LEU A 188 -3.10 -14.60 -1.05
CA LEU A 188 -3.79 -13.98 0.08
C LEU A 188 -3.51 -14.73 1.39
N GLN A 189 -3.61 -16.07 1.37
CA GLN A 189 -3.34 -16.89 2.56
C GLN A 189 -1.92 -16.66 3.08
N TYR A 190 -0.92 -16.71 2.19
CA TYR A 190 0.48 -16.46 2.58
C TYR A 190 0.67 -15.08 3.22
N ILE A 191 0.08 -14.03 2.61
CA ILE A 191 0.18 -12.67 3.13
C ILE A 191 -0.36 -12.59 4.55
N VAL A 192 -1.57 -13.11 4.77
CA VAL A 192 -2.22 -13.06 6.09
C VAL A 192 -1.44 -13.85 7.14
N ASP A 193 -0.93 -15.04 6.78
CA ASP A 193 -0.19 -15.91 7.70
C ASP A 193 1.19 -15.35 8.09
N HIS A 194 1.83 -14.58 7.19
CA HIS A 194 3.20 -14.09 7.38
C HIS A 194 3.29 -12.58 7.60
N TYR A 195 2.16 -11.88 7.57
CA TYR A 195 2.15 -10.46 7.88
C TYR A 195 2.66 -10.25 9.30
N ASP A 196 3.75 -9.51 9.41
CA ASP A 196 4.39 -9.29 10.69
C ASP A 196 3.57 -8.32 11.55
N ASN A 197 2.66 -8.90 12.35
CA ASN A 197 1.96 -8.19 13.42
C ASN A 197 2.87 -7.99 14.65
N SER A 198 4.06 -8.63 14.65
CA SER A 198 4.98 -8.65 15.78
C SER A 198 5.96 -7.46 15.77
N ALA A 199 5.86 -6.54 14.81
CA ALA A 199 6.50 -5.26 14.98
C ALA A 199 5.98 -4.70 16.31
N ASP A 200 6.74 -5.01 17.35
CA ASP A 200 6.47 -4.65 18.72
C ASP A 200 6.53 -3.12 18.80
N TYR A 201 5.39 -2.51 18.53
CA TYR A 201 5.21 -1.06 18.62
C TYR A 201 5.50 -0.55 20.04
N SER A 202 5.61 -1.46 21.03
CA SER A 202 6.03 -1.16 22.38
C SER A 202 7.51 -0.74 22.48
N ARG A 203 8.38 -1.18 21.52
CA ARG A 203 9.83 -0.88 21.59
C ARG A 203 10.25 0.42 20.96
N ASN A 204 9.43 1.02 20.08
CA ASN A 204 9.69 2.31 19.46
C ASN A 204 8.54 3.32 19.64
N ALA A 205 7.55 2.99 20.45
CA ALA A 205 6.62 4.00 20.95
C ALA A 205 7.48 4.98 21.75
N ARG A 206 7.89 6.09 21.12
CA ARG A 206 8.19 7.30 21.87
C ARG A 206 6.96 7.50 22.76
N GLU A 207 7.22 7.67 24.06
CA GLU A 207 6.23 8.00 25.04
C GLU A 207 5.22 8.97 24.43
N ASP A 208 3.96 8.58 24.42
CA ASP A 208 2.76 9.33 24.05
C ASP A 208 3.00 10.59 23.20
N ASP A 209 3.06 10.42 21.89
CA ASP A 209 3.25 11.54 20.95
C ASP A 209 1.92 12.24 20.59
N GLY A 210 0.85 11.97 21.36
CA GLY A 210 -0.49 12.48 21.08
C GLY A 210 -1.17 11.89 19.84
N PHE A 211 -0.58 10.91 19.20
CA PHE A 211 -1.12 10.30 17.99
C PHE A 211 -2.43 9.55 18.24
N GLU A 212 -2.52 8.81 19.37
CA GLU A 212 -3.76 8.10 19.73
C GLU A 212 -4.89 9.09 20.05
N ASP A 213 -4.58 10.19 20.74
CA ASP A 213 -5.55 11.27 21.05
C ASP A 213 -6.01 11.97 19.77
N MET A 214 -5.10 12.28 18.84
CA MET A 214 -5.43 12.87 17.55
C MET A 214 -6.37 11.97 16.75
N ILE A 215 -6.06 10.68 16.69
CA ILE A 215 -6.89 9.72 15.96
C ILE A 215 -8.24 9.52 16.67
N GLN A 216 -8.29 9.52 18.00
CA GLN A 216 -9.54 9.47 18.74
C GLN A 216 -10.42 10.69 18.40
N ALA A 217 -9.84 11.88 18.33
CA ALA A 217 -10.55 13.09 17.93
C ALA A 217 -11.10 13.00 16.50
N LEU A 218 -10.32 12.43 15.56
CA LEU A 218 -10.77 12.18 14.18
C LEU A 218 -11.93 11.18 14.12
N LEU A 219 -11.88 10.12 14.93
CA LEU A 219 -12.96 9.12 15.02
C LEU A 219 -14.23 9.72 15.60
N ASP A 220 -14.13 10.53 16.64
CA ASP A 220 -15.28 11.18 17.27
C ASP A 220 -15.89 12.23 16.33
N TYR A 221 -15.07 12.95 15.57
CA TYR A 221 -15.55 13.81 14.50
C TYR A 221 -16.30 13.02 13.42
N HIS A 222 -15.75 11.90 12.97
CA HIS A 222 -16.39 11.04 11.97
C HIS A 222 -17.72 10.45 12.49
N LYS A 223 -17.78 10.01 13.74
CA LYS A 223 -19.03 9.54 14.38
C LYS A 223 -20.12 10.62 14.41
N SER A 224 -19.72 11.87 14.62
CA SER A 224 -20.65 13.03 14.63
C SER A 224 -21.02 13.54 13.23
N HIS A 225 -20.30 13.11 12.18
CA HIS A 225 -20.51 13.51 10.79
C HIS A 225 -20.55 12.29 9.86
N PRO A 226 -21.52 11.36 10.02
CA PRO A 226 -21.54 10.07 9.33
C PRO A 226 -21.70 10.18 7.81
N ASP A 227 -22.17 11.32 7.30
CA ASP A 227 -22.37 11.58 5.86
C ASP A 227 -21.07 11.90 5.11
N LYS A 228 -19.98 12.13 5.82
CA LYS A 228 -18.67 12.43 5.22
C LYS A 228 -17.80 11.17 5.19
N GLY A 229 -17.37 10.77 4.00
CA GLY A 229 -16.34 9.75 3.87
C GLY A 229 -15.05 10.17 4.61
N PHE A 230 -14.32 9.21 5.18
CA PHE A 230 -13.11 9.48 5.98
C PHE A 230 -12.06 10.33 5.23
N ILE A 231 -11.81 10.04 3.95
CA ILE A 231 -10.91 10.85 3.12
C ILE A 231 -11.44 12.27 2.91
N GLN A 232 -12.75 12.45 2.72
CA GLN A 232 -13.36 13.78 2.62
C GLN A 232 -13.27 14.53 3.95
N THR A 233 -13.38 13.82 5.07
CA THR A 233 -13.18 14.38 6.41
C THR A 233 -11.73 14.81 6.61
N LEU A 234 -10.76 13.96 6.28
CA LEU A 234 -9.33 14.29 6.33
C LEU A 234 -8.98 15.46 5.40
N ASN A 235 -9.41 15.44 4.16
CA ASN A 235 -9.17 16.54 3.20
C ASN A 235 -9.84 17.85 3.64
N GLY A 236 -11.03 17.77 4.24
CA GLY A 236 -11.71 18.94 4.79
C GLY A 236 -11.03 19.52 6.03
N LEU A 237 -10.39 18.68 6.85
CA LEU A 237 -9.66 19.08 8.05
C LEU A 237 -8.23 19.59 7.75
N LEU A 238 -7.58 19.02 6.75
CA LEU A 238 -6.15 19.21 6.53
C LEU A 238 -5.83 20.07 5.29
N GLY A 239 -6.83 20.33 4.42
CA GLY A 239 -6.66 21.06 3.17
C GLY A 239 -5.78 20.31 2.15
N ASP A 240 -5.68 20.83 0.92
CA ASP A 240 -5.03 20.15 -0.22
C ASP A 240 -3.48 20.01 -0.12
N GLY A 241 -2.89 20.22 1.04
CA GLY A 241 -1.43 20.30 1.23
C GLY A 241 -0.74 19.15 1.95
N ILE A 242 -1.41 18.01 2.18
CA ILE A 242 -0.85 16.92 3.02
C ILE A 242 0.31 16.16 2.37
N SER A 243 0.38 16.13 1.06
CA SER A 243 1.37 15.33 0.31
C SER A 243 2.84 15.74 0.48
N SER A 244 3.13 16.80 1.24
CA SER A 244 4.49 17.35 1.39
C SER A 244 4.93 17.70 2.82
N MET A 245 4.17 17.33 3.85
CA MET A 245 4.46 17.72 5.23
C MET A 245 5.27 16.68 6.01
N THR A 246 6.21 17.17 6.83
CA THR A 246 6.84 16.38 7.89
C THR A 246 5.81 16.13 9.02
N ASP A 247 5.89 14.99 9.70
CA ASP A 247 4.96 14.55 10.74
C ASP A 247 4.60 15.63 11.75
N LYS A 248 5.59 16.38 12.22
CA LYS A 248 5.40 17.46 13.20
C LYS A 248 4.57 18.63 12.67
N THR A 249 4.72 18.96 11.39
CA THR A 249 3.96 20.05 10.75
C THR A 249 2.53 19.63 10.45
N ALA A 250 2.31 18.36 10.11
CA ALA A 250 0.98 17.78 9.93
C ALA A 250 0.20 17.79 11.25
N VAL A 251 0.81 17.31 12.34
CA VAL A 251 0.22 17.34 13.70
C VAL A 251 -0.12 18.77 14.12
N GLN A 252 0.77 19.73 13.95
CA GLN A 252 0.51 21.14 14.30
C GLN A 252 -0.64 21.75 13.49
N LYS A 253 -0.79 21.42 12.19
CA LYS A 253 -1.92 21.88 11.38
C LYS A 253 -3.23 21.21 11.79
N ILE A 254 -3.21 19.93 12.09
CA ILE A 254 -4.36 19.19 12.61
C ILE A 254 -4.79 19.84 13.93
N CYS A 255 -3.87 20.03 14.87
CA CYS A 255 -4.13 20.68 16.16
C CYS A 255 -4.65 22.11 16.00
N SER A 256 -4.12 22.91 15.09
CA SER A 256 -4.60 24.28 14.86
C SER A 256 -6.00 24.33 14.23
N HIS A 257 -6.36 23.36 13.41
CA HIS A 257 -7.71 23.26 12.80
C HIS A 257 -8.76 22.75 13.81
N ILE A 258 -8.39 21.74 14.58
CA ILE A 258 -9.27 21.16 15.61
C ILE A 258 -9.39 22.12 16.82
N GLY A 259 -8.34 22.85 17.16
CA GLY A 259 -8.30 23.83 18.26
C GLY A 259 -9.28 25.01 18.12
N ASN A 260 -9.89 25.22 16.95
CA ASN A 260 -10.99 26.15 16.74
C ASN A 260 -12.37 25.58 17.19
N HIS A 261 -12.45 24.29 17.50
CA HIS A 261 -13.63 23.66 18.11
C HIS A 261 -13.38 23.47 19.61
N SER A 262 -14.26 24.00 20.44
CA SER A 262 -14.08 24.27 21.89
C SER A 262 -13.73 23.08 22.79
N GLU A 263 -13.79 21.83 22.29
CA GLU A 263 -13.49 20.64 23.08
C GLU A 263 -12.05 20.11 22.92
N VAL A 264 -11.32 20.55 21.92
CA VAL A 264 -9.98 20.04 21.59
C VAL A 264 -8.83 20.88 22.15
N LYS A 265 -9.13 22.04 22.73
CA LYS A 265 -8.12 22.88 23.42
C LYS A 265 -7.38 22.21 24.59
N LYS A 266 -7.79 20.99 24.95
CA LYS A 266 -7.13 20.23 26.04
C LYS A 266 -6.09 19.22 25.49
N ILE A 267 -6.02 19.01 24.19
CA ILE A 267 -5.18 17.98 23.54
C ILE A 267 -3.96 18.62 22.86
N CYS A 268 -3.99 19.90 22.52
CA CYS A 268 -2.91 20.71 21.99
C CYS A 268 -2.43 21.71 23.05
#